data_6925b50492a00b529e90e58873ac0267
#
_entry.id   6925b50492a00b529e90e58873ac0267
#
_cell.length_a   1.000
_cell.length_b   1.000
_cell.length_c   1.000
_cell.angle_alpha   90.00
_cell.angle_beta   90.00
_cell.angle_gamma   90.00
#
_symmetry.space_group_name_H-M   'P 1'
#
loop_
_entity.id
_entity.type
_entity.pdbx_description
1 polymer ?
#
loop_
_entity_poly.entity_id
_entity_poly.type
_entity_poly.pdbx_seq_one_letter_code
_entity_poly.pdbx_strand_id
1 'polypeptide(L)'
;DAFVDAGFNLVSLATNHTLDGRYRYGDKAIINSRKFWDTKEGVIASGSYTSKEQRDEVVIKEVNGISYALLSYTTTTNGLPVPKGKEYFVNVYNKEQVKKDIEAYRDKVDLLMVAMHWGSEYVHYPVKEQKEIAKYLASLDVNIIIGCHPHVVQPIDFIDDTLVIY
;
A
#
# COMPACT_ATOMS: atom_id res chain seq x y z
N ASP A 1 -0.62 13.13 18.41
CA ASP A 1 -0.18 11.86 17.81
C ASP A 1 1.07 12.09 16.98
N ALA A 2 2.20 11.48 17.40
CA ALA A 2 3.53 11.83 16.90
C ALA A 2 3.67 11.78 15.37
N PHE A 3 3.06 10.81 14.69
CA PHE A 3 3.13 10.73 13.23
C PHE A 3 2.32 11.85 12.56
N VAL A 4 1.09 12.09 13.03
CA VAL A 4 0.24 13.15 12.48
C VAL A 4 0.84 14.53 12.78
N ASP A 5 1.35 14.72 14.00
CA ASP A 5 2.01 15.96 14.43
C ASP A 5 3.30 16.23 13.63
N ALA A 6 3.98 15.17 13.17
CA ALA A 6 5.13 15.26 12.27
C ALA A 6 4.75 15.50 10.79
N GLY A 7 3.44 15.57 10.46
CA GLY A 7 2.96 15.86 9.12
C GLY A 7 2.73 14.64 8.21
N PHE A 8 2.82 13.40 8.73
CA PHE A 8 2.48 12.21 7.94
C PHE A 8 0.98 12.16 7.64
N ASN A 9 0.63 12.12 6.37
CA ASN A 9 -0.75 12.10 5.88
C ASN A 9 -1.06 10.94 4.91
N LEU A 10 -0.05 10.16 4.53
CA LEU A 10 -0.17 8.93 3.74
C LEU A 10 0.44 7.77 4.53
N VAL A 11 -0.35 6.73 4.78
CA VAL A 11 0.08 5.58 5.59
C VAL A 11 -0.22 4.27 4.86
N SER A 12 0.82 3.50 4.59
CA SER A 12 0.68 2.11 4.13
C SER A 12 0.54 1.18 5.33
N LEU A 13 -0.55 0.43 5.39
CA LEU A 13 -0.81 -0.59 6.39
C LEU A 13 -0.58 -2.02 5.85
N ALA A 14 -0.25 -2.16 4.57
CA ALA A 14 0.10 -3.45 3.97
C ALA A 14 1.60 -3.68 4.14
N THR A 15 1.98 -4.48 5.12
CA THR A 15 3.37 -4.87 5.39
C THR A 15 3.46 -6.37 5.65
N ASN A 16 4.68 -6.92 5.66
CA ASN A 16 4.91 -8.31 6.05
C ASN A 16 4.49 -8.59 7.52
N HIS A 17 4.39 -7.56 8.36
CA HIS A 17 4.01 -7.65 9.78
C HIS A 17 2.53 -7.35 10.06
N THR A 18 1.72 -7.06 9.05
CA THR A 18 0.30 -6.68 9.25
C THR A 18 -0.48 -7.73 10.05
N LEU A 19 -0.14 -9.02 9.90
CA LEU A 19 -0.84 -10.11 10.57
C LEU A 19 -0.24 -10.55 11.92
N ASP A 20 0.93 -10.04 12.32
CA ASP A 20 1.68 -10.50 13.51
C ASP A 20 0.86 -10.41 14.81
N GLY A 21 0.19 -9.31 15.00
CA GLY A 21 -0.60 -9.08 16.22
C GLY A 21 -1.76 -10.08 16.42
N ARG A 22 -2.15 -10.79 15.36
CA ARG A 22 -3.23 -11.77 15.43
C ARG A 22 -2.91 -12.97 16.31
N TYR A 23 -1.65 -13.36 16.46
CA TYR A 23 -1.26 -14.45 17.37
C TYR A 23 -1.65 -14.17 18.81
N ARG A 24 -1.52 -12.92 19.24
CA ARG A 24 -1.78 -12.53 20.62
C ARG A 24 -3.19 -11.98 20.84
N TYR A 25 -3.72 -11.25 19.88
CA TYR A 25 -4.94 -10.46 20.04
C TYR A 25 -6.05 -10.85 19.06
N GLY A 26 -5.82 -11.89 18.24
CA GLY A 26 -6.77 -12.29 17.19
C GLY A 26 -7.03 -11.15 16.18
N ASP A 27 -8.18 -11.18 15.56
CA ASP A 27 -8.58 -10.20 14.55
C ASP A 27 -8.66 -8.75 15.09
N LYS A 28 -8.80 -8.60 16.42
CA LYS A 28 -8.83 -7.28 17.08
C LYS A 28 -7.56 -6.47 16.81
N ALA A 29 -6.42 -7.12 16.59
CA ALA A 29 -5.17 -6.43 16.28
C ALA A 29 -5.32 -5.57 15.01
N ILE A 30 -5.85 -6.17 13.94
CA ILE A 30 -6.04 -5.48 12.66
C ILE A 30 -7.18 -4.47 12.76
N ILE A 31 -8.31 -4.88 13.32
CA ILE A 31 -9.49 -4.01 13.48
C ILE A 31 -9.14 -2.74 14.28
N ASN A 32 -8.42 -2.87 15.39
CA ASN A 32 -8.05 -1.73 16.22
C ASN A 32 -7.03 -0.82 15.52
N SER A 33 -6.05 -1.40 14.80
CA SER A 33 -5.10 -0.63 14.01
C SER A 33 -5.82 0.20 12.95
N ARG A 34 -6.72 -0.43 12.17
CA ARG A 34 -7.47 0.29 11.14
C ARG A 34 -8.36 1.37 11.75
N LYS A 35 -9.14 1.06 12.79
CA LYS A 35 -9.98 2.03 13.49
C LYS A 35 -9.21 3.21 14.03
N PHE A 36 -7.99 2.99 14.54
CA PHE A 36 -7.12 4.07 14.98
C PHE A 36 -6.82 5.06 13.85
N TRP A 37 -6.42 4.55 12.68
CA TRP A 37 -6.13 5.41 11.54
C TRP A 37 -7.38 6.09 10.97
N ASP A 38 -8.55 5.44 11.02
CA ASP A 38 -9.83 6.02 10.61
C ASP A 38 -10.25 7.24 11.47
N THR A 39 -9.69 7.38 12.69
CA THR A 39 -9.91 8.58 13.52
C THR A 39 -9.00 9.76 13.16
N LYS A 40 -8.03 9.58 12.27
CA LYS A 40 -7.04 10.63 11.94
C LYS A 40 -7.52 11.45 10.76
N GLU A 41 -8.00 12.64 11.07
CA GLU A 41 -8.40 13.61 10.05
C GLU A 41 -7.19 13.98 9.16
N GLY A 42 -7.43 14.11 7.86
CA GLY A 42 -6.37 14.44 6.91
C GLY A 42 -5.48 13.26 6.48
N VAL A 43 -5.54 12.10 7.13
CA VAL A 43 -4.73 10.93 6.78
C VAL A 43 -5.45 10.01 5.79
N ILE A 44 -4.74 9.49 4.79
CA ILE A 44 -5.13 8.31 4.01
C ILE A 44 -4.35 7.11 4.54
N ALA A 45 -5.06 6.11 5.07
CA ALA A 45 -4.49 4.83 5.43
C ALA A 45 -5.00 3.75 4.47
N SER A 46 -4.10 3.01 3.83
CA SER A 46 -4.42 2.04 2.79
C SER A 46 -3.73 0.70 3.02
N GLY A 47 -4.33 -0.39 2.54
CA GLY A 47 -3.72 -1.72 2.48
C GLY A 47 -4.14 -2.70 3.58
N SER A 48 -4.87 -2.26 4.62
CA SER A 48 -5.47 -3.11 5.65
C SER A 48 -6.81 -2.53 6.05
N TYR A 49 -7.85 -3.37 6.17
CA TYR A 49 -9.24 -2.92 6.31
C TYR A 49 -10.03 -3.81 7.25
N THR A 50 -11.21 -3.34 7.70
CA THR A 50 -12.09 -4.07 8.60
C THR A 50 -13.21 -4.81 7.87
N SER A 51 -13.48 -4.46 6.61
CA SER A 51 -14.46 -5.13 5.76
C SER A 51 -14.07 -5.07 4.28
N LYS A 52 -14.76 -5.85 3.46
CA LYS A 52 -14.58 -5.85 2.02
C LYS A 52 -15.03 -4.52 1.40
N GLU A 53 -16.13 -3.96 1.88
CA GLU A 53 -16.68 -2.69 1.42
C GLU A 53 -15.65 -1.57 1.64
N GLN A 54 -15.05 -1.50 2.84
CA GLN A 54 -14.00 -0.53 3.13
C GLN A 54 -12.76 -0.72 2.25
N ARG A 55 -12.42 -1.96 1.91
CA ARG A 55 -11.30 -2.28 1.01
C ARG A 55 -11.57 -1.83 -0.42
N ASP A 56 -12.79 -1.97 -0.89
CA ASP A 56 -13.18 -1.67 -2.25
C ASP A 56 -13.44 -0.15 -2.45
N GLU A 57 -13.55 0.63 -1.38
CA GLU A 57 -13.74 2.07 -1.39
C GLU A 57 -12.43 2.81 -1.13
N VAL A 58 -11.76 3.25 -2.21
CA VAL A 58 -10.50 4.01 -2.10
C VAL A 58 -10.80 5.47 -1.78
N VAL A 59 -10.11 5.99 -0.76
CA VAL A 59 -10.22 7.40 -0.36
C VAL A 59 -9.52 8.28 -1.38
N ILE A 60 -10.27 9.21 -1.97
CA ILE A 60 -9.74 10.28 -2.83
C ILE A 60 -9.70 11.58 -2.03
N LYS A 61 -8.58 12.29 -2.12
CA LYS A 61 -8.42 13.63 -1.54
C LYS A 61 -7.92 14.60 -2.60
N GLU A 62 -8.06 15.87 -2.30
CA GLU A 62 -7.57 16.97 -3.15
C GLU A 62 -6.74 17.95 -2.33
N VAL A 63 -5.63 18.40 -2.88
CA VAL A 63 -4.79 19.46 -2.36
C VAL A 63 -4.37 20.38 -3.49
N ASN A 64 -4.64 21.68 -3.35
CA ASN A 64 -4.32 22.70 -4.35
C ASN A 64 -4.84 22.39 -5.77
N GLY A 65 -6.02 21.78 -5.87
CA GLY A 65 -6.63 21.43 -7.15
C GLY A 65 -6.11 20.12 -7.77
N ILE A 66 -5.25 19.37 -7.06
CA ILE A 66 -4.74 18.06 -7.50
C ILE A 66 -5.42 16.96 -6.67
N SER A 67 -6.20 16.14 -7.36
CA SER A 67 -6.84 14.96 -6.75
C SER A 67 -5.87 13.78 -6.68
N TYR A 68 -5.87 13.05 -5.57
CA TYR A 68 -4.95 11.93 -5.39
C TYR A 68 -5.53 10.78 -4.59
N ALA A 69 -4.99 9.58 -4.81
CA ALA A 69 -5.31 8.36 -4.07
C ALA A 69 -4.07 7.51 -3.82
N LEU A 70 -4.12 6.70 -2.76
CA LEU A 70 -3.07 5.74 -2.39
C LEU A 70 -3.65 4.33 -2.35
N LEU A 71 -3.09 3.43 -3.14
CA LEU A 71 -3.25 1.98 -3.02
C LEU A 71 -2.01 1.41 -2.32
N SER A 72 -2.18 0.37 -1.50
CA SER A 72 -1.04 -0.23 -0.78
C SER A 72 -1.11 -1.75 -0.78
N TYR A 73 0.01 -2.40 -1.04
CA TYR A 73 0.15 -3.87 -1.12
C TYR A 73 1.44 -4.35 -0.49
N THR A 74 1.45 -5.61 -0.06
CA THR A 74 2.67 -6.33 0.36
C THR A 74 2.85 -7.60 -0.45
N THR A 75 4.08 -7.98 -0.77
CA THR A 75 4.37 -9.25 -1.47
C THR A 75 4.42 -10.43 -0.50
N THR A 76 4.52 -10.19 0.79
CA THR A 76 4.64 -11.24 1.80
C THR A 76 3.92 -10.88 3.12
N THR A 77 3.54 -11.90 3.86
CA THR A 77 3.00 -11.82 5.22
C THR A 77 3.83 -12.68 6.19
N ASN A 78 5.13 -12.86 5.90
CA ASN A 78 6.05 -13.73 6.66
C ASN A 78 5.52 -15.17 6.81
N GLY A 79 4.82 -15.67 5.76
CA GLY A 79 4.23 -17.00 5.77
C GLY A 79 2.95 -17.13 6.62
N LEU A 80 2.46 -16.05 7.20
CA LEU A 80 1.19 -16.06 7.94
C LEU A 80 0.01 -16.08 6.97
N PRO A 81 -0.89 -17.08 7.04
CA PRO A 81 -2.02 -17.13 6.15
C PRO A 81 -3.02 -16.01 6.42
N VAL A 82 -3.46 -15.34 5.38
CA VAL A 82 -4.61 -14.44 5.47
C VAL A 82 -5.85 -15.29 5.77
N PRO A 83 -6.67 -14.94 6.77
CA PRO A 83 -7.83 -15.72 7.13
C PRO A 83 -8.84 -15.79 5.98
N LYS A 84 -9.34 -16.99 5.71
CA LYS A 84 -10.36 -17.20 4.69
C LYS A 84 -11.62 -16.35 4.95
N GLY A 85 -12.08 -15.64 3.93
CA GLY A 85 -13.21 -14.72 4.00
C GLY A 85 -12.87 -13.36 4.65
N LYS A 86 -11.58 -13.10 4.93
CA LYS A 86 -11.06 -11.83 5.46
C LYS A 86 -9.84 -11.35 4.67
N GLU A 87 -9.86 -11.56 3.36
CA GLU A 87 -8.80 -11.18 2.44
C GLU A 87 -8.54 -9.65 2.47
N TYR A 88 -9.53 -8.88 2.92
CA TYR A 88 -9.43 -7.44 3.16
C TYR A 88 -8.54 -7.05 4.37
N PHE A 89 -8.15 -8.00 5.24
CA PHE A 89 -7.29 -7.69 6.38
C PHE A 89 -5.90 -7.21 5.98
N VAL A 90 -5.41 -7.66 4.83
CA VAL A 90 -4.18 -7.14 4.23
C VAL A 90 -4.20 -7.35 2.72
N ASN A 91 -3.90 -6.30 1.98
CA ASN A 91 -3.74 -6.39 0.54
C ASN A 91 -2.43 -7.10 0.20
N VAL A 92 -2.48 -8.42 0.03
CA VAL A 92 -1.38 -9.17 -0.55
C VAL A 92 -1.37 -8.92 -2.07
N TYR A 93 -0.19 -8.62 -2.61
CA TYR A 93 -0.04 -8.37 -4.03
C TYR A 93 -0.55 -9.55 -4.86
N ASN A 94 -1.49 -9.28 -5.72
CA ASN A 94 -2.02 -10.17 -6.73
C ASN A 94 -2.21 -9.37 -8.02
N LYS A 95 -1.57 -9.80 -9.09
CA LYS A 95 -1.51 -9.07 -10.36
C LYS A 95 -2.88 -8.70 -10.91
N GLU A 96 -3.83 -9.63 -10.89
CA GLU A 96 -5.18 -9.42 -11.41
C GLU A 96 -5.99 -8.46 -10.53
N GLN A 97 -5.84 -8.58 -9.20
CA GLN A 97 -6.54 -7.71 -8.27
C GLN A 97 -6.00 -6.28 -8.33
N VAL A 98 -4.68 -6.11 -8.36
CA VAL A 98 -4.02 -4.80 -8.48
C VAL A 98 -4.45 -4.09 -9.76
N LYS A 99 -4.53 -4.83 -10.89
CA LYS A 99 -5.03 -4.29 -12.14
C LYS A 99 -6.46 -3.74 -11.99
N LYS A 100 -7.37 -4.52 -11.41
CA LYS A 100 -8.76 -4.10 -11.18
C LYS A 100 -8.84 -2.86 -10.30
N ASP A 101 -8.03 -2.81 -9.24
CA ASP A 101 -8.00 -1.68 -8.32
C ASP A 101 -7.50 -0.41 -9.02
N ILE A 102 -6.45 -0.50 -9.81
CA ILE A 102 -5.90 0.63 -10.58
C ILE A 102 -6.92 1.10 -11.64
N GLU A 103 -7.45 0.19 -12.47
CA GLU A 103 -8.44 0.53 -13.51
C GLU A 103 -9.70 1.18 -12.93
N ALA A 104 -10.09 0.82 -11.70
CA ALA A 104 -11.25 1.42 -11.04
C ALA A 104 -11.05 2.89 -10.63
N TYR A 105 -9.81 3.34 -10.45
CA TYR A 105 -9.51 4.66 -9.88
C TYR A 105 -8.59 5.53 -10.73
N ARG A 106 -7.87 4.98 -11.74
CA ARG A 106 -6.89 5.73 -12.54
C ARG A 106 -7.48 7.01 -13.15
N ASP A 107 -8.66 6.92 -13.75
CA ASP A 107 -9.32 8.05 -14.42
C ASP A 107 -10.09 8.98 -13.47
N LYS A 108 -10.05 8.70 -12.16
CA LYS A 108 -10.78 9.48 -11.15
C LYS A 108 -9.88 10.44 -10.37
N VAL A 109 -8.57 10.36 -10.57
CA VAL A 109 -7.59 11.16 -9.85
C VAL A 109 -6.48 11.64 -10.79
N ASP A 110 -5.92 12.81 -10.47
CA ASP A 110 -4.74 13.33 -11.18
C ASP A 110 -3.49 12.54 -10.81
N LEU A 111 -3.37 12.12 -9.55
CA LEU A 111 -2.21 11.44 -9.01
C LEU A 111 -2.61 10.12 -8.35
N LEU A 112 -2.34 8.99 -9.02
CA LEU A 112 -2.49 7.68 -8.43
C LEU A 112 -1.14 7.16 -7.93
N MET A 113 -1.07 6.90 -6.63
CA MET A 113 0.12 6.36 -5.97
C MET A 113 -0.09 4.91 -5.55
N VAL A 114 0.96 4.09 -5.67
CA VAL A 114 0.96 2.71 -5.19
C VAL A 114 2.12 2.51 -4.22
N ALA A 115 1.83 2.20 -2.96
CA ALA A 115 2.83 1.78 -1.98
C ALA A 115 3.03 0.26 -2.06
N MET A 116 4.29 -0.16 -2.21
CA MET A 116 4.68 -1.57 -2.32
C MET A 116 5.64 -1.96 -1.20
N HIS A 117 5.22 -2.87 -0.35
CA HIS A 117 6.07 -3.50 0.65
C HIS A 117 6.66 -4.79 0.07
N TRP A 118 7.91 -4.73 -0.40
CA TRP A 118 8.48 -5.73 -1.31
C TRP A 118 10.00 -5.89 -1.21
N GLY A 119 10.53 -6.87 -1.91
CA GLY A 119 11.97 -7.04 -2.12
C GLY A 119 12.65 -7.84 -1.03
N SER A 120 13.95 -7.66 -0.89
CA SER A 120 14.78 -8.35 0.09
C SER A 120 15.42 -7.36 1.05
N GLU A 121 15.42 -7.70 2.33
CA GLU A 121 16.06 -6.90 3.38
C GLU A 121 17.57 -6.77 3.15
N TYR A 122 18.10 -5.59 3.48
CA TYR A 122 19.52 -5.24 3.45
C TYR A 122 20.21 -5.37 2.08
N VAL A 123 19.44 -5.36 1.00
CA VAL A 123 19.93 -5.36 -0.38
C VAL A 123 19.75 -3.98 -1.00
N HIS A 124 20.85 -3.29 -1.38
CA HIS A 124 20.82 -1.93 -1.88
C HIS A 124 20.31 -1.77 -3.33
N TYR A 125 20.17 -2.86 -4.06
CA TYR A 125 19.66 -2.85 -5.43
C TYR A 125 18.35 -3.62 -5.54
N PRO A 126 17.35 -3.11 -6.29
CA PRO A 126 16.08 -3.79 -6.45
C PRO A 126 16.28 -5.19 -7.05
N VAL A 127 15.67 -6.19 -6.42
CA VAL A 127 15.65 -7.56 -6.92
C VAL A 127 14.74 -7.69 -8.14
N LYS A 128 14.83 -8.82 -8.83
CA LYS A 128 14.08 -9.06 -10.07
C LYS A 128 12.57 -8.87 -9.89
N GLU A 129 12.01 -9.39 -8.80
CA GLU A 129 10.59 -9.25 -8.47
C GLU A 129 10.15 -7.78 -8.39
N GLN A 130 10.91 -6.94 -7.68
CA GLN A 130 10.60 -5.50 -7.57
C GLN A 130 10.55 -4.84 -8.95
N LYS A 131 11.53 -5.13 -9.80
CA LYS A 131 11.62 -4.57 -11.17
C LYS A 131 10.46 -5.03 -12.05
N GLU A 132 10.06 -6.29 -11.95
CA GLU A 132 8.93 -6.83 -12.71
C GLU A 132 7.59 -6.23 -12.27
N ILE A 133 7.38 -6.11 -10.96
CA ILE A 133 6.18 -5.45 -10.41
C ILE A 133 6.17 -3.96 -10.79
N ALA A 134 7.28 -3.25 -10.65
CA ALA A 134 7.37 -1.84 -11.01
C ALA A 134 7.01 -1.60 -12.49
N LYS A 135 7.57 -2.39 -13.40
CA LYS A 135 7.23 -2.33 -14.83
C LYS A 135 5.75 -2.62 -15.09
N TYR A 136 5.19 -3.58 -14.38
CA TYR A 136 3.77 -3.90 -14.54
C TYR A 136 2.88 -2.76 -14.05
N LEU A 137 3.16 -2.17 -12.89
CA LEU A 137 2.41 -1.03 -12.36
C LEU A 137 2.54 0.21 -13.26
N ALA A 138 3.73 0.47 -13.79
CA ALA A 138 3.95 1.55 -14.76
C ALA A 138 3.10 1.34 -16.03
N SER A 139 3.00 0.11 -16.53
CA SER A 139 2.14 -0.20 -17.69
C SER A 139 0.63 -0.03 -17.43
N LEU A 140 0.22 0.25 -16.21
CA LEU A 140 -1.15 0.58 -15.79
C LEU A 140 -1.33 2.07 -15.46
N ASP A 141 -0.41 2.92 -15.90
CA ASP A 141 -0.44 4.38 -15.74
C ASP A 141 -0.45 4.86 -14.28
N VAL A 142 0.22 4.12 -13.37
CA VAL A 142 0.48 4.59 -12.01
C VAL A 142 1.49 5.74 -12.07
N ASN A 143 1.23 6.85 -11.37
CA ASN A 143 2.12 8.01 -11.39
C ASN A 143 3.34 7.84 -10.50
N ILE A 144 3.16 7.30 -9.28
CA ILE A 144 4.25 7.11 -8.31
C ILE A 144 4.15 5.73 -7.67
N ILE A 145 5.26 5.01 -7.63
CA ILE A 145 5.43 3.77 -6.87
C ILE A 145 6.36 4.07 -5.70
N ILE A 146 5.90 3.78 -4.48
CA ILE A 146 6.65 4.00 -3.24
C ILE A 146 6.99 2.65 -2.62
N GLY A 147 8.26 2.24 -2.72
CA GLY A 147 8.75 0.99 -2.15
C GLY A 147 9.13 1.13 -0.69
N CYS A 148 8.95 0.06 0.07
CA CYS A 148 9.45 -0.10 1.44
C CYS A 148 9.75 -1.57 1.72
N HIS A 149 10.27 -1.91 2.89
CA HIS A 149 10.72 -3.22 3.35
C HIS A 149 12.24 -3.46 3.29
N PRO A 150 13.02 -3.03 2.29
CA PRO A 150 14.44 -3.43 2.23
C PRO A 150 15.31 -2.96 3.42
N HIS A 151 14.82 -2.06 4.27
CA HIS A 151 15.56 -1.47 5.42
C HIS A 151 16.85 -0.74 5.04
N VAL A 152 17.06 -0.49 3.77
CA VAL A 152 18.17 0.27 3.20
C VAL A 152 17.64 1.16 2.07
N VAL A 153 18.35 2.23 1.77
CA VAL A 153 18.01 3.07 0.63
C VAL A 153 18.32 2.31 -0.66
N GLN A 154 17.32 2.24 -1.54
CA GLN A 154 17.44 1.72 -2.90
C GLN A 154 17.28 2.87 -3.91
N PRO A 155 17.63 2.66 -5.19
CA PRO A 155 17.56 3.71 -6.22
C PRO A 155 16.16 4.30 -6.39
N ILE A 156 16.15 5.56 -6.85
CA ILE A 156 14.98 6.21 -7.42
C ILE A 156 15.17 6.19 -8.93
N ASP A 157 14.15 5.83 -9.68
CA ASP A 157 14.21 5.66 -11.13
C ASP A 157 12.89 6.09 -11.78
N PHE A 158 12.87 6.22 -13.09
CA PHE A 158 11.68 6.39 -13.88
C PHE A 158 11.49 5.18 -14.80
N ILE A 159 10.26 4.68 -14.86
CA ILE A 159 9.83 3.71 -15.87
C ILE A 159 8.73 4.41 -16.68
N ASP A 160 9.06 4.79 -17.92
CA ASP A 160 8.26 5.70 -18.72
C ASP A 160 7.94 6.98 -17.91
N ASP A 161 6.68 7.33 -17.71
CA ASP A 161 6.26 8.51 -16.92
C ASP A 161 6.03 8.19 -15.42
N THR A 162 6.31 6.98 -14.97
CA THR A 162 6.11 6.54 -13.58
C THR A 162 7.38 6.77 -12.75
N LEU A 163 7.29 7.59 -11.70
CA LEU A 163 8.34 7.70 -10.68
C LEU A 163 8.35 6.44 -9.81
N VAL A 164 9.50 5.77 -9.70
CA VAL A 164 9.69 4.58 -8.86
C VAL A 164 10.72 4.87 -7.77
N ILE A 165 10.27 4.87 -6.53
CA ILE A 165 11.11 4.92 -5.33
C ILE A 165 11.16 3.47 -4.81
N TYR A 166 12.25 2.77 -5.09
CA TYR A 166 12.33 1.34 -4.71
C TYR A 166 12.45 1.14 -3.22
#